data_f3637e18244bff09d02a4cdc11699372
#
_entry.id   f3637e18244bff09d02a4cdc11699372
#
_cell.length_a   1.000
_cell.length_b   1.000
_cell.length_c   1.000
_cell.angle_alpha   90.00
_cell.angle_beta   90.00
_cell.angle_gamma   90.00
#
_symmetry.space_group_name_H-M   'P 1'
#
loop_
_entity.id
_entity.type
_entity.pdbx_description
1 polymer ?
#
loop_
_entity_poly.entity_id
_entity_poly.type
_entity_poly.pdbx_seq_one_letter_code
_entity_poly.pdbx_strand_id
1 'polypeptide(L)'
;MKKVLIVVHDMRVGGVQKSLLSFLQCFAQSAYADQCELHLLIQEPEGTLLQQIPDCIRIVPPSTPLRWLGVSMSAGLVCRHFSLTGIFGKIAWIVRKKLGLFPRKLNGSQRLWSCWKGLVPKLAEAYDVVLSYQDGCSNYYAIDKVQASKKVLWMHSEYQKQGYDAAFDEAFFHRADGIVTISESCRACLEMEFPALRDKIRVLENITTMESVLQKADQEVSDAFADDRRFGILSVGRLNSQKGFDIAADAAKCLKDAGRQFQWVVIGDGPEHACLQERINALDISDCFQLLGTRENPYPYMKRCDLVVQPSRIEGKSIVLDEAKMLCKPIVVTNYTTVGASITHGVDGWVVDMTPEAVCEGIVHMMDHPDAAAGFSARLAQQEKGNAQEFEKYMALVMA
;
A
#
# COMPACT_ATOMS: atom_id res chain seq x y z
N MET A 1 -26.37 16.74 -7.97
CA MET A 1 -25.43 15.69 -7.58
C MET A 1 -24.15 16.34 -7.10
N LYS A 2 -23.61 15.86 -5.98
CA LYS A 2 -22.35 16.36 -5.43
C LYS A 2 -21.18 15.86 -6.30
N LYS A 3 -20.30 16.76 -6.73
CA LYS A 3 -19.12 16.39 -7.54
C LYS A 3 -17.91 16.12 -6.64
N VAL A 4 -17.39 14.93 -6.69
CA VAL A 4 -16.28 14.46 -5.87
C VAL A 4 -15.10 14.08 -6.74
N LEU A 5 -13.92 14.62 -6.47
CA LEU A 5 -12.68 14.23 -7.14
C LEU A 5 -11.83 13.39 -6.19
N ILE A 6 -11.41 12.23 -6.63
CA ILE A 6 -10.33 11.46 -5.98
C ILE A 6 -9.06 11.65 -6.77
N VAL A 7 -7.95 11.91 -6.06
CA VAL A 7 -6.61 12.04 -6.65
C VAL A 7 -5.73 10.92 -6.12
N VAL A 8 -5.13 10.16 -7.05
CA VAL A 8 -4.19 9.08 -6.74
C VAL A 8 -2.99 9.14 -7.69
N HIS A 9 -1.86 8.59 -7.27
CA HIS A 9 -0.65 8.62 -8.11
C HIS A 9 -0.75 7.66 -9.30
N ASP A 10 -1.01 6.37 -9.04
CA ASP A 10 -1.15 5.31 -10.04
C ASP A 10 -2.17 4.25 -9.58
N MET A 11 -2.41 3.24 -10.44
CA MET A 11 -3.26 2.07 -10.13
C MET A 11 -2.47 0.76 -10.25
N ARG A 12 -1.18 0.79 -9.90
CA ARG A 12 -0.36 -0.42 -9.77
C ARG A 12 -0.78 -1.21 -8.54
N VAL A 13 -0.47 -2.51 -8.52
CA VAL A 13 -0.84 -3.37 -7.38
C VAL A 13 -0.14 -2.90 -6.11
N GLY A 14 -0.92 -2.44 -5.14
CA GLY A 14 -0.46 -1.95 -3.85
C GLY A 14 -1.62 -1.81 -2.87
N GLY A 15 -1.33 -1.71 -1.56
CA GLY A 15 -2.36 -1.62 -0.52
C GLY A 15 -3.30 -0.42 -0.70
N VAL A 16 -2.73 0.76 -0.97
CA VAL A 16 -3.51 1.99 -1.20
C VAL A 16 -4.46 1.83 -2.38
N GLN A 17 -3.95 1.32 -3.51
CA GLN A 17 -4.72 1.15 -4.73
C GLN A 17 -5.79 0.06 -4.61
N LYS A 18 -5.52 -1.03 -3.89
CA LYS A 18 -6.52 -2.06 -3.58
C LYS A 18 -7.65 -1.51 -2.70
N SER A 19 -7.30 -0.75 -1.65
CA SER A 19 -8.29 -0.08 -0.80
C SER A 19 -9.13 0.93 -1.57
N LEU A 20 -8.51 1.73 -2.44
CA LEU A 20 -9.24 2.64 -3.33
C LEU A 20 -10.19 1.87 -4.25
N LEU A 21 -9.72 0.80 -4.87
CA LEU A 21 -10.56 -0.02 -5.76
C LEU A 21 -11.76 -0.61 -4.99
N SER A 22 -11.55 -1.13 -3.78
CA SER A 22 -12.64 -1.61 -2.92
C SER A 22 -13.64 -0.51 -2.60
N PHE A 23 -13.16 0.71 -2.28
CA PHE A 23 -14.04 1.87 -2.09
C PHE A 23 -14.87 2.18 -3.35
N LEU A 24 -14.25 2.21 -4.54
CA LEU A 24 -14.92 2.49 -5.81
C LEU A 24 -15.97 1.43 -6.14
N GLN A 25 -15.68 0.15 -5.87
CA GLN A 25 -16.61 -0.97 -6.07
C GLN A 25 -17.80 -0.89 -5.11
N CYS A 26 -17.58 -0.62 -3.83
CA CYS A 26 -18.67 -0.39 -2.86
C CYS A 26 -19.52 0.81 -3.27
N PHE A 27 -18.89 1.90 -3.73
CA PHE A 27 -19.61 3.09 -4.22
C PHE A 27 -20.53 2.74 -5.40
N ALA A 28 -20.01 2.03 -6.40
CA ALA A 28 -20.79 1.65 -7.59
C ALA A 28 -22.03 0.78 -7.29
N GLN A 29 -22.00 0.04 -6.17
CA GLN A 29 -23.09 -0.83 -5.73
C GLN A 29 -24.02 -0.13 -4.71
N SER A 30 -23.70 1.07 -4.27
CA SER A 30 -24.42 1.80 -3.22
C SER A 30 -25.43 2.79 -3.79
N ALA A 31 -26.42 3.17 -2.98
CA ALA A 31 -27.35 4.25 -3.30
C ALA A 31 -26.68 5.64 -3.43
N TYR A 32 -25.43 5.78 -3.02
CA TYR A 32 -24.68 7.03 -3.18
C TYR A 32 -24.28 7.30 -4.64
N ALA A 33 -24.24 6.28 -5.50
CA ALA A 33 -23.97 6.44 -6.94
C ALA A 33 -25.02 7.33 -7.63
N ASP A 34 -26.24 7.37 -7.13
CA ASP A 34 -27.30 8.26 -7.62
C ASP A 34 -27.24 9.70 -7.04
N GLN A 35 -26.45 9.89 -5.97
CA GLN A 35 -26.36 11.17 -5.25
C GLN A 35 -25.08 11.94 -5.56
N CYS A 36 -24.01 11.24 -5.94
CA CYS A 36 -22.69 11.80 -6.19
C CYS A 36 -22.20 11.45 -7.60
N GLU A 37 -21.51 12.39 -8.23
CA GLU A 37 -20.69 12.16 -9.43
C GLU A 37 -19.23 12.01 -8.99
N LEU A 38 -18.71 10.79 -9.06
CA LEU A 38 -17.36 10.48 -8.59
C LEU A 38 -16.37 10.46 -9.75
N HIS A 39 -15.39 11.36 -9.69
CA HIS A 39 -14.32 11.51 -10.65
C HIS A 39 -13.01 10.98 -10.07
N LEU A 40 -12.18 10.34 -10.89
CA LEU A 40 -10.88 9.83 -10.50
C LEU A 40 -9.77 10.43 -11.39
N LEU A 41 -8.86 11.19 -10.79
CA LEU A 41 -7.66 11.68 -11.43
C LEU A 41 -6.48 10.81 -11.02
N ILE A 42 -5.90 10.11 -11.99
CA ILE A 42 -4.71 9.28 -11.83
C ILE A 42 -3.55 10.05 -12.43
N GLN A 43 -2.56 10.42 -11.61
CA GLN A 43 -1.44 11.26 -12.06
C GLN A 43 -0.60 10.55 -13.11
N GLU A 44 -0.31 9.26 -12.88
CA GLU A 44 0.34 8.35 -13.81
C GLU A 44 -0.65 7.21 -14.13
N PRO A 45 -1.39 7.28 -15.26
CA PRO A 45 -2.44 6.32 -15.57
C PRO A 45 -1.83 4.98 -16.04
N GLU A 46 -1.17 4.29 -15.10
CA GLU A 46 -0.56 2.98 -15.24
C GLU A 46 -0.99 2.05 -14.12
N GLY A 47 -0.98 0.76 -14.41
CA GLY A 47 -1.28 -0.30 -13.45
C GLY A 47 -2.42 -1.20 -13.90
N THR A 48 -2.35 -2.46 -13.49
CA THR A 48 -3.30 -3.52 -13.89
C THR A 48 -4.68 -3.34 -13.25
N LEU A 49 -4.75 -2.61 -12.13
CA LEU A 49 -6.03 -2.33 -11.46
C LEU A 49 -6.91 -1.32 -12.22
N LEU A 50 -6.38 -0.63 -13.23
CA LEU A 50 -7.17 0.30 -14.08
C LEU A 50 -8.39 -0.36 -14.71
N GLN A 51 -8.26 -1.61 -15.16
CA GLN A 51 -9.32 -2.35 -15.83
C GLN A 51 -10.45 -2.81 -14.89
N GLN A 52 -10.23 -2.71 -13.57
CA GLN A 52 -11.19 -3.10 -12.54
C GLN A 52 -11.99 -1.90 -11.99
N ILE A 53 -11.70 -0.68 -12.46
CA ILE A 53 -12.44 0.52 -12.05
C ILE A 53 -13.86 0.44 -12.61
N PRO A 54 -14.91 0.62 -11.78
CA PRO A 54 -16.30 0.59 -12.25
C PRO A 54 -16.59 1.66 -13.32
N ASP A 55 -17.42 1.32 -14.32
CA ASP A 55 -17.75 2.20 -15.44
C ASP A 55 -18.47 3.51 -15.03
N CYS A 56 -19.13 3.51 -13.87
CA CYS A 56 -19.78 4.73 -13.34
C CYS A 56 -18.78 5.79 -12.85
N ILE A 57 -17.48 5.45 -12.73
CA ILE A 57 -16.44 6.37 -12.28
C ILE A 57 -15.84 7.10 -13.48
N ARG A 58 -15.96 8.42 -13.49
CA ARG A 58 -15.40 9.24 -14.56
C ARG A 58 -13.89 9.45 -14.38
N ILE A 59 -13.09 8.95 -15.31
CA ILE A 59 -11.64 9.18 -15.32
C ILE A 59 -11.32 10.59 -15.84
N VAL A 60 -10.64 11.39 -15.03
CA VAL A 60 -10.16 12.72 -15.40
C VAL A 60 -8.73 12.60 -15.90
N PRO A 61 -8.44 12.99 -17.16
CA PRO A 61 -7.09 12.89 -17.70
C PRO A 61 -6.15 13.87 -16.97
N PRO A 62 -4.97 13.42 -16.53
CA PRO A 62 -3.97 14.32 -15.94
C PRO A 62 -3.39 15.24 -17.02
N SER A 63 -3.06 16.48 -16.66
CA SER A 63 -2.32 17.36 -17.54
C SER A 63 -0.94 16.76 -17.88
N THR A 64 -0.40 17.09 -19.05
CA THR A 64 0.91 16.57 -19.47
C THR A 64 2.02 16.84 -18.45
N PRO A 65 2.16 18.06 -17.87
CA PRO A 65 3.17 18.29 -16.82
C PRO A 65 2.94 17.45 -15.57
N LEU A 66 1.68 17.20 -15.17
CA LEU A 66 1.36 16.36 -14.02
C LEU A 66 1.78 14.89 -14.25
N ARG A 67 1.52 14.38 -15.46
CA ARG A 67 1.95 13.02 -15.86
C ARG A 67 3.47 12.86 -15.83
N TRP A 68 4.22 13.88 -16.25
CA TRP A 68 5.69 13.88 -16.26
C TRP A 68 6.30 13.93 -14.85
N LEU A 69 5.55 14.35 -13.87
CA LEU A 69 6.06 14.55 -12.50
C LEU A 69 6.61 13.24 -11.91
N GLY A 70 5.87 12.14 -11.97
CA GLY A 70 6.21 10.87 -11.33
C GLY A 70 7.14 9.94 -12.14
N VAL A 71 7.15 10.07 -13.48
CA VAL A 71 7.80 9.10 -14.36
C VAL A 71 9.29 9.39 -14.53
N SER A 72 10.14 8.36 -14.60
CA SER A 72 11.55 8.52 -14.98
C SER A 72 11.66 8.92 -16.45
N MET A 73 12.64 9.79 -16.79
CA MET A 73 12.86 10.24 -18.17
C MET A 73 13.35 9.07 -19.01
N SER A 74 12.53 8.64 -19.96
CA SER A 74 12.85 7.61 -20.94
C SER A 74 12.53 8.09 -22.35
N ALA A 75 13.16 7.51 -23.36
CA ALA A 75 12.85 7.81 -24.76
C ALA A 75 11.36 7.52 -25.08
N GLY A 76 10.80 6.45 -24.52
CA GLY A 76 9.39 6.10 -24.70
C GLY A 76 8.42 7.15 -24.12
N LEU A 77 8.75 7.76 -22.97
CA LEU A 77 7.94 8.85 -22.41
C LEU A 77 7.97 10.08 -23.31
N VAL A 78 9.15 10.46 -23.80
CA VAL A 78 9.31 11.61 -24.72
C VAL A 78 8.54 11.40 -26.03
N CYS A 79 8.62 10.19 -26.60
CA CYS A 79 7.91 9.86 -27.84
C CYS A 79 6.38 9.83 -27.69
N ARG A 80 5.89 9.30 -26.56
CA ARG A 80 4.42 9.14 -26.33
C ARG A 80 3.75 10.42 -25.82
N HIS A 81 4.46 11.22 -25.05
CA HIS A 81 3.90 12.39 -24.35
C HIS A 81 4.83 13.59 -24.43
N PHE A 82 5.23 13.99 -25.66
CA PHE A 82 6.13 15.12 -25.87
C PHE A 82 5.62 16.38 -25.16
N SER A 83 6.47 16.99 -24.34
CA SER A 83 6.17 18.23 -23.63
C SER A 83 7.45 19.01 -23.34
N LEU A 84 7.57 20.20 -23.91
CA LEU A 84 8.68 21.10 -23.62
C LEU A 84 8.73 21.46 -22.12
N THR A 85 7.56 21.72 -21.50
CA THR A 85 7.46 22.00 -20.07
C THR A 85 7.85 20.79 -19.22
N GLY A 86 7.49 19.57 -19.65
CA GLY A 86 7.90 18.32 -19.01
C GLY A 86 9.41 18.12 -19.06
N ILE A 87 10.01 18.28 -20.23
CA ILE A 87 11.47 18.19 -20.43
C ILE A 87 12.19 19.22 -19.57
N PHE A 88 11.76 20.50 -19.64
CA PHE A 88 12.33 21.56 -18.83
C PHE A 88 12.25 21.25 -17.33
N GLY A 89 11.10 20.80 -16.84
CA GLY A 89 10.92 20.40 -15.44
C GLY A 89 11.88 19.28 -15.01
N LYS A 90 12.08 18.26 -15.85
CA LYS A 90 13.04 17.17 -15.56
C LYS A 90 14.49 17.66 -15.54
N ILE A 91 14.87 18.49 -16.52
CA ILE A 91 16.22 19.08 -16.56
C ILE A 91 16.45 19.94 -15.32
N ALA A 92 15.51 20.83 -15.00
CA ALA A 92 15.61 21.69 -13.82
C ALA A 92 15.73 20.86 -12.52
N TRP A 93 14.97 19.77 -12.39
CA TRP A 93 15.05 18.86 -11.24
C TRP A 93 16.41 18.17 -11.18
N ILE A 94 16.93 17.63 -12.30
CA ILE A 94 18.24 16.96 -12.37
C ILE A 94 19.36 17.93 -11.99
N VAL A 95 19.33 19.13 -12.56
CA VAL A 95 20.34 20.17 -12.28
C VAL A 95 20.33 20.57 -10.81
N ARG A 96 19.14 20.86 -10.23
CA ARG A 96 19.02 21.20 -8.80
C ARG A 96 19.47 20.06 -7.89
N LYS A 97 19.16 18.81 -8.26
CA LYS A 97 19.60 17.62 -7.51
C LYS A 97 21.14 17.49 -7.54
N LYS A 98 21.75 17.60 -8.72
CA LYS A 98 23.22 17.52 -8.90
C LYS A 98 23.97 18.64 -8.19
N LEU A 99 23.42 19.86 -8.19
CA LEU A 99 24.02 21.03 -7.55
C LEU A 99 23.72 21.10 -6.03
N GLY A 100 22.95 20.15 -5.48
CA GLY A 100 22.59 20.16 -4.06
C GLY A 100 21.72 21.35 -3.63
N LEU A 101 20.96 21.96 -4.55
CA LEU A 101 20.15 23.16 -4.32
C LEU A 101 18.84 22.89 -3.56
N PHE A 102 18.54 21.64 -3.24
CA PHE A 102 17.39 21.32 -2.39
C PHE A 102 17.75 21.40 -0.91
N PRO A 103 16.85 21.93 -0.07
CA PRO A 103 17.00 21.79 1.37
C PRO A 103 17.21 20.32 1.75
N ARG A 104 18.22 20.05 2.59
CA ARG A 104 18.59 18.66 2.96
C ARG A 104 17.45 17.88 3.62
N LYS A 105 16.57 18.59 4.36
CA LYS A 105 15.43 18.01 5.09
C LYS A 105 14.29 17.52 4.21
N LEU A 106 14.10 18.08 3.00
CA LEU A 106 12.99 17.68 2.13
C LEU A 106 13.16 16.26 1.60
N ASN A 107 12.09 15.47 1.65
CA ASN A 107 12.06 14.16 0.99
C ASN A 107 11.88 14.26 -0.54
N GLY A 108 11.80 13.11 -1.22
CA GLY A 108 11.69 13.04 -2.68
C GLY A 108 10.47 13.78 -3.23
N SER A 109 9.28 13.55 -2.66
CA SER A 109 8.01 14.14 -3.10
C SER A 109 7.97 15.65 -2.88
N GLN A 110 8.47 16.12 -1.74
CA GLN A 110 8.54 17.54 -1.40
C GLN A 110 9.49 18.30 -2.33
N ARG A 111 10.68 17.74 -2.61
CA ARG A 111 11.63 18.30 -3.59
C ARG A 111 11.01 18.35 -4.98
N LEU A 112 10.34 17.29 -5.37
CA LEU A 112 9.71 17.18 -6.69
C LEU A 112 8.62 18.25 -6.83
N TRP A 113 7.70 18.37 -5.87
CA TRP A 113 6.66 19.38 -5.91
C TRP A 113 7.21 20.81 -5.92
N SER A 114 8.25 21.08 -5.12
CA SER A 114 8.90 22.39 -5.10
C SER A 114 9.41 22.84 -6.46
N CYS A 115 9.85 21.91 -7.30
CA CYS A 115 10.26 22.20 -8.68
C CYS A 115 9.10 22.33 -9.66
N TRP A 116 8.08 21.48 -9.50
CA TRP A 116 7.06 21.30 -10.53
C TRP A 116 5.79 22.11 -10.33
N LYS A 117 5.52 22.59 -9.11
CA LYS A 117 4.27 23.30 -8.81
C LYS A 117 3.97 24.48 -9.76
N GLY A 118 4.99 25.18 -10.26
CA GLY A 118 4.85 26.28 -11.22
C GLY A 118 4.52 25.81 -12.65
N LEU A 119 4.86 24.58 -13.00
CA LEU A 119 4.68 24.01 -14.33
C LEU A 119 3.36 23.27 -14.49
N VAL A 120 2.82 22.75 -13.37
CA VAL A 120 1.55 22.02 -13.34
C VAL A 120 0.40 23.03 -13.34
N PRO A 121 -0.51 23.02 -14.34
CA PRO A 121 -1.65 23.91 -14.37
C PRO A 121 -2.67 23.56 -13.28
N LYS A 122 -3.55 24.51 -12.94
CA LYS A 122 -4.74 24.25 -12.14
C LYS A 122 -5.70 23.37 -12.94
N LEU A 123 -6.44 22.52 -12.24
CA LEU A 123 -7.54 21.78 -12.85
C LEU A 123 -8.67 22.75 -13.20
N ALA A 124 -9.18 22.66 -14.44
CA ALA A 124 -10.20 23.59 -14.92
C ALA A 124 -11.57 23.38 -14.28
N GLU A 125 -11.90 22.12 -13.96
CA GLU A 125 -13.16 21.75 -13.33
C GLU A 125 -13.09 21.98 -11.82
N ALA A 126 -14.18 22.53 -11.25
CA ALA A 126 -14.35 22.71 -9.81
C ALA A 126 -15.18 21.56 -9.22
N TYR A 127 -14.95 21.26 -7.95
CA TYR A 127 -15.56 20.15 -7.22
C TYR A 127 -16.15 20.62 -5.88
N ASP A 128 -17.10 19.87 -5.38
CA ASP A 128 -17.61 20.07 -4.02
C ASP A 128 -16.59 19.51 -3.00
N VAL A 129 -16.05 18.31 -3.29
CA VAL A 129 -15.07 17.64 -2.43
C VAL A 129 -13.90 17.13 -3.26
N VAL A 130 -12.68 17.27 -2.76
CA VAL A 130 -11.50 16.55 -3.25
C VAL A 130 -10.93 15.67 -2.16
N LEU A 131 -10.73 14.39 -2.49
CA LEU A 131 -10.07 13.40 -1.67
C LEU A 131 -8.70 13.09 -2.29
N SER A 132 -7.63 13.54 -1.67
CA SER A 132 -6.30 13.09 -2.07
C SER A 132 -6.01 11.76 -1.40
N TYR A 133 -6.22 10.66 -2.13
CA TYR A 133 -6.19 9.30 -1.59
C TYR A 133 -4.77 8.74 -1.42
N GLN A 134 -3.75 9.56 -1.61
CA GLN A 134 -2.35 9.16 -1.46
C GLN A 134 -1.51 10.35 -1.00
N ASP A 135 -0.56 10.09 -0.10
CA ASP A 135 0.36 11.09 0.44
C ASP A 135 1.35 11.64 -0.61
N GLY A 136 2.09 12.66 -0.22
CA GLY A 136 3.10 13.31 -1.06
C GLY A 136 2.53 14.18 -2.19
N CYS A 137 2.95 13.97 -3.43
CA CYS A 137 2.58 14.84 -4.55
C CYS A 137 1.06 14.92 -4.80
N SER A 138 0.30 13.89 -4.48
CA SER A 138 -1.17 13.91 -4.61
C SER A 138 -1.78 14.93 -3.65
N ASN A 139 -1.30 14.97 -2.39
CA ASN A 139 -1.73 15.95 -1.39
C ASN A 139 -1.41 17.37 -1.83
N TYR A 140 -0.21 17.61 -2.31
CA TYR A 140 0.21 18.96 -2.74
C TYR A 140 -0.59 19.41 -3.98
N TYR A 141 -0.85 18.50 -4.93
CA TYR A 141 -1.66 18.78 -6.10
C TYR A 141 -3.10 19.15 -5.72
N ALA A 142 -3.74 18.36 -4.86
CA ALA A 142 -5.10 18.60 -4.39
C ALA A 142 -5.24 19.99 -3.75
N ILE A 143 -4.26 20.39 -2.93
CA ILE A 143 -4.27 21.70 -2.26
C ILE A 143 -4.02 22.85 -3.23
N ASP A 144 -3.00 22.75 -4.08
CA ASP A 144 -2.53 23.88 -4.90
C ASP A 144 -3.26 24.04 -6.24
N LYS A 145 -3.78 22.94 -6.80
CA LYS A 145 -4.23 22.89 -8.20
C LYS A 145 -5.69 22.54 -8.39
N VAL A 146 -6.36 22.00 -7.40
CA VAL A 146 -7.79 21.68 -7.47
C VAL A 146 -8.59 22.75 -6.77
N GLN A 147 -9.63 23.29 -7.44
CA GLN A 147 -10.63 24.13 -6.82
C GLN A 147 -11.73 23.24 -6.25
N ALA A 148 -11.90 23.26 -4.94
CA ALA A 148 -12.95 22.50 -4.24
C ALA A 148 -13.38 23.22 -2.97
N SER A 149 -14.66 23.01 -2.59
CA SER A 149 -15.22 23.56 -1.35
C SER A 149 -14.67 22.86 -0.11
N LYS A 150 -14.36 21.56 -0.22
CA LYS A 150 -13.78 20.74 0.84
C LYS A 150 -12.60 19.93 0.31
N LYS A 151 -11.49 19.95 1.04
CA LYS A 151 -10.24 19.25 0.68
C LYS A 151 -9.80 18.33 1.80
N VAL A 152 -9.70 17.04 1.52
CA VAL A 152 -9.30 16.01 2.46
C VAL A 152 -8.05 15.29 1.95
N LEU A 153 -7.07 15.13 2.82
CA LEU A 153 -5.77 14.55 2.51
C LEU A 153 -5.59 13.22 3.24
N TRP A 154 -5.06 12.20 2.58
CA TRP A 154 -4.71 10.91 3.18
C TRP A 154 -3.23 10.79 3.50
N MET A 155 -2.94 10.13 4.63
CA MET A 155 -1.62 9.70 5.06
C MET A 155 -1.70 8.20 5.40
N HIS A 156 -1.12 7.35 4.55
CA HIS A 156 -1.24 5.88 4.64
C HIS A 156 -0.16 5.20 5.51
N SER A 157 0.70 5.97 6.17
CA SER A 157 1.82 5.43 6.95
C SER A 157 2.18 6.32 8.13
N GLU A 158 3.01 5.79 9.03
CA GLU A 158 3.57 6.57 10.12
C GLU A 158 4.43 7.73 9.57
N TYR A 159 3.98 8.95 9.79
CA TYR A 159 4.54 10.16 9.21
C TYR A 159 6.05 10.29 9.42
N GLN A 160 6.50 10.10 10.66
CA GLN A 160 7.90 10.27 11.06
C GLN A 160 8.86 9.33 10.33
N LYS A 161 8.40 8.13 9.95
CA LYS A 161 9.21 7.12 9.26
C LYS A 161 9.34 7.37 7.75
N GLN A 162 8.57 8.30 7.18
CA GLN A 162 8.59 8.61 5.74
C GLN A 162 9.62 9.68 5.35
N GLY A 163 10.28 10.29 6.34
CA GLY A 163 11.30 11.30 6.10
C GLY A 163 10.77 12.61 5.48
N TYR A 164 9.50 12.92 5.73
CA TYR A 164 8.91 14.21 5.37
C TYR A 164 9.49 15.34 6.27
N ASP A 165 9.67 16.51 5.68
CA ASP A 165 9.89 17.74 6.44
C ASP A 165 8.54 18.28 6.90
N ALA A 166 8.31 18.30 8.20
CA ALA A 166 7.04 18.68 8.79
C ALA A 166 6.66 20.14 8.49
N ALA A 167 7.62 21.06 8.53
CA ALA A 167 7.36 22.47 8.24
C ALA A 167 6.91 22.71 6.79
N PHE A 168 7.37 21.88 5.87
CA PHE A 168 6.89 21.91 4.48
C PHE A 168 5.44 21.43 4.40
N ASP A 169 5.10 20.31 5.03
CA ASP A 169 3.77 19.70 4.91
C ASP A 169 2.71 20.47 5.73
N GLU A 170 3.11 21.07 6.85
CA GLU A 170 2.23 21.87 7.70
C GLU A 170 1.51 22.98 6.91
N ALA A 171 2.24 23.62 5.97
CA ALA A 171 1.66 24.65 5.10
C ALA A 171 0.54 24.13 4.19
N PHE A 172 0.55 22.84 3.84
CA PHE A 172 -0.52 22.17 3.09
C PHE A 172 -1.64 21.68 4.00
N PHE A 173 -1.28 21.09 5.13
CA PHE A 173 -2.24 20.53 6.08
C PHE A 173 -3.13 21.60 6.73
N HIS A 174 -2.60 22.78 7.00
CA HIS A 174 -3.42 23.92 7.47
C HIS A 174 -4.50 24.31 6.47
N ARG A 175 -4.26 24.17 5.16
CA ARG A 175 -5.20 24.50 4.08
C ARG A 175 -6.20 23.39 3.76
N ALA A 176 -6.02 22.21 4.34
CA ALA A 176 -6.94 21.10 4.24
C ALA A 176 -8.09 21.24 5.26
N ASP A 177 -9.27 20.77 4.91
CA ASP A 177 -10.43 20.68 5.79
C ASP A 177 -10.40 19.43 6.68
N GLY A 178 -9.66 18.38 6.23
CA GLY A 178 -9.46 17.15 6.98
C GLY A 178 -8.19 16.43 6.56
N ILE A 179 -7.62 15.69 7.51
CA ILE A 179 -6.48 14.80 7.31
C ILE A 179 -6.94 13.42 7.76
N VAL A 180 -6.87 12.44 6.87
CA VAL A 180 -7.26 11.05 7.15
C VAL A 180 -6.01 10.19 7.24
N THR A 181 -5.99 9.32 8.23
CA THR A 181 -5.01 8.25 8.35
C THR A 181 -5.70 6.91 8.60
N ILE A 182 -4.95 5.81 8.58
CA ILE A 182 -5.49 4.46 8.44
C ILE A 182 -5.50 3.65 9.74
N SER A 183 -4.97 4.19 10.84
CA SER A 183 -4.96 3.55 12.16
C SER A 183 -4.78 4.57 13.29
N GLU A 184 -5.16 4.19 14.51
CA GLU A 184 -4.97 5.04 15.69
C GLU A 184 -3.49 5.29 16.00
N SER A 185 -2.60 4.34 15.70
CA SER A 185 -1.15 4.54 15.85
C SER A 185 -0.62 5.58 14.86
N CYS A 186 -1.06 5.55 13.60
CA CYS A 186 -0.72 6.59 12.62
C CYS A 186 -1.30 7.96 13.00
N ARG A 187 -2.50 7.97 13.59
CA ARG A 187 -3.13 9.18 14.14
C ARG A 187 -2.28 9.79 15.25
N ALA A 188 -1.89 8.97 16.23
CA ALA A 188 -1.04 9.42 17.33
C ALA A 188 0.28 10.02 16.84
N CYS A 189 0.92 9.41 15.82
CA CYS A 189 2.12 9.96 15.19
C CYS A 189 1.88 11.32 14.53
N LEU A 190 0.75 11.49 13.82
CA LEU A 190 0.38 12.76 13.19
C LEU A 190 0.04 13.84 14.22
N GLU A 191 -0.70 13.50 15.28
CA GLU A 191 -1.05 14.43 16.35
C GLU A 191 0.18 14.91 17.15
N MET A 192 1.18 14.05 17.29
CA MET A 192 2.46 14.41 17.94
C MET A 192 3.26 15.37 17.06
N GLU A 193 3.27 15.17 15.75
CA GLU A 193 4.01 16.02 14.80
C GLU A 193 3.27 17.34 14.53
N PHE A 194 1.93 17.31 14.47
CA PHE A 194 1.07 18.44 14.13
C PHE A 194 0.01 18.69 15.21
N PRO A 195 0.38 19.05 16.45
CA PRO A 195 -0.58 19.18 17.56
C PRO A 195 -1.68 20.23 17.31
N ALA A 196 -1.38 21.27 16.52
CA ALA A 196 -2.34 22.31 16.14
C ALA A 196 -3.44 21.82 15.16
N LEU A 197 -3.26 20.63 14.54
CA LEU A 197 -4.17 20.07 13.55
C LEU A 197 -4.97 18.88 14.08
N ARG A 198 -4.88 18.55 15.37
CA ARG A 198 -5.51 17.39 16.00
C ARG A 198 -6.99 17.24 15.64
N ASP A 199 -7.76 18.32 15.67
CA ASP A 199 -9.20 18.32 15.40
C ASP A 199 -9.54 18.01 13.93
N LYS A 200 -8.57 18.12 13.02
CA LYS A 200 -8.71 17.77 11.60
C LYS A 200 -8.31 16.33 11.30
N ILE A 201 -7.59 15.65 12.20
CA ILE A 201 -7.07 14.30 11.97
C ILE A 201 -8.14 13.27 12.34
N ARG A 202 -8.45 12.38 11.40
CA ARG A 202 -9.44 11.31 11.55
C ARG A 202 -8.85 9.98 11.10
N VAL A 203 -9.32 8.89 11.71
CA VAL A 203 -8.99 7.53 11.28
C VAL A 203 -10.11 7.00 10.41
N LEU A 204 -9.76 6.59 9.19
CA LEU A 204 -10.58 5.78 8.29
C LEU A 204 -9.71 4.63 7.79
N GLU A 205 -10.09 3.41 8.15
CA GLU A 205 -9.32 2.24 7.77
C GLU A 205 -9.42 1.95 6.28
N ASN A 206 -8.40 1.31 5.71
CA ASN A 206 -8.43 0.83 4.34
C ASN A 206 -9.58 -0.18 4.16
N ILE A 207 -10.41 0.02 3.14
CA ILE A 207 -11.54 -0.89 2.88
C ILE A 207 -11.00 -2.17 2.23
N THR A 208 -11.39 -3.31 2.80
CA THR A 208 -11.14 -4.64 2.26
C THR A 208 -12.41 -5.48 2.40
N THR A 209 -12.94 -5.97 1.27
CA THR A 209 -14.18 -6.74 1.27
C THR A 209 -13.89 -8.24 1.20
N MET A 210 -14.51 -9.02 2.08
CA MET A 210 -14.37 -10.47 2.14
C MET A 210 -14.84 -11.16 0.84
N GLU A 211 -15.94 -10.69 0.27
CA GLU A 211 -16.51 -11.26 -0.96
C GLU A 211 -15.51 -11.23 -2.12
N SER A 212 -14.84 -10.08 -2.32
CA SER A 212 -13.82 -9.93 -3.37
C SER A 212 -12.62 -10.85 -3.14
N VAL A 213 -12.19 -11.04 -1.89
CA VAL A 213 -11.07 -11.92 -1.54
C VAL A 213 -11.43 -13.38 -1.81
N LEU A 214 -12.60 -13.84 -1.33
CA LEU A 214 -13.04 -15.22 -1.48
C LEU A 214 -13.26 -15.60 -2.94
N GLN A 215 -13.98 -14.78 -3.71
CA GLN A 215 -14.24 -15.02 -5.11
C GLN A 215 -12.95 -15.17 -5.94
N LYS A 216 -11.96 -14.32 -5.66
CA LYS A 216 -10.67 -14.36 -6.35
C LYS A 216 -9.75 -15.48 -5.87
N ALA A 217 -9.95 -15.99 -4.64
CA ALA A 217 -9.14 -17.07 -4.08
C ALA A 217 -9.41 -18.45 -4.70
N ASP A 218 -10.53 -18.63 -5.42
CA ASP A 218 -10.90 -19.90 -6.04
C ASP A 218 -10.23 -20.14 -7.41
N GLN A 219 -9.45 -19.19 -7.90
CA GLN A 219 -8.69 -19.38 -9.14
C GLN A 219 -7.56 -20.40 -8.94
N GLU A 220 -7.31 -21.20 -9.98
CA GLU A 220 -6.22 -22.17 -9.96
C GLU A 220 -4.86 -21.49 -10.15
N VAL A 221 -3.85 -21.97 -9.42
CA VAL A 221 -2.43 -21.62 -9.61
C VAL A 221 -1.61 -22.89 -9.71
N SER A 222 -0.65 -22.91 -10.65
CA SER A 222 0.20 -24.06 -10.94
C SER A 222 1.69 -23.81 -10.76
N ASP A 223 2.07 -22.55 -10.49
CA ASP A 223 3.48 -22.12 -10.41
C ASP A 223 4.01 -22.06 -8.96
N ALA A 224 3.22 -22.48 -7.99
CA ALA A 224 3.62 -22.57 -6.59
C ALA A 224 2.85 -23.66 -5.83
N PHE A 225 3.44 -24.16 -4.75
CA PHE A 225 2.84 -25.14 -3.83
C PHE A 225 2.32 -26.42 -4.53
N ALA A 226 3.06 -26.90 -5.52
CA ALA A 226 2.69 -28.10 -6.27
C ALA A 226 3.06 -29.42 -5.53
N ASP A 227 4.05 -29.38 -4.61
CA ASP A 227 4.48 -30.55 -3.83
C ASP A 227 3.89 -30.48 -2.41
N ASP A 228 2.81 -31.22 -2.19
CA ASP A 228 2.08 -31.30 -0.92
C ASP A 228 2.91 -31.86 0.27
N ARG A 229 4.12 -32.37 0.02
CA ARG A 229 5.07 -32.83 1.07
C ARG A 229 5.87 -31.68 1.66
N ARG A 230 5.87 -30.51 1.03
CA ARG A 230 6.58 -29.32 1.51
C ARG A 230 5.59 -28.37 2.18
N PHE A 231 5.99 -27.87 3.35
CA PHE A 231 5.21 -26.86 4.05
C PHE A 231 5.20 -25.53 3.27
N GLY A 232 4.04 -25.09 2.83
CA GLY A 232 3.85 -23.92 1.98
C GLY A 232 3.86 -22.62 2.77
N ILE A 233 4.82 -21.74 2.53
CA ILE A 233 4.93 -20.42 3.17
C ILE A 233 4.73 -19.34 2.12
N LEU A 234 3.87 -18.36 2.40
CA LEU A 234 3.63 -17.22 1.53
C LEU A 234 4.00 -15.91 2.22
N SER A 235 4.68 -15.05 1.47
CA SER A 235 4.82 -13.62 1.80
C SER A 235 4.38 -12.76 0.62
N VAL A 236 3.68 -11.66 0.89
CA VAL A 236 3.19 -10.75 -0.15
C VAL A 236 3.58 -9.32 0.18
N GLY A 237 4.20 -8.61 -0.75
CA GLY A 237 4.54 -7.22 -0.53
C GLY A 237 5.55 -6.64 -1.51
N ARG A 238 5.72 -5.32 -1.48
CA ARG A 238 6.72 -4.63 -2.30
C ARG A 238 8.14 -4.98 -1.82
N LEU A 239 9.04 -5.35 -2.73
CA LEU A 239 10.42 -5.68 -2.39
C LEU A 239 11.22 -4.41 -2.07
N ASN A 240 11.11 -3.97 -0.82
CA ASN A 240 11.83 -2.83 -0.25
C ASN A 240 12.24 -3.13 1.20
N SER A 241 13.13 -2.32 1.77
CA SER A 241 13.69 -2.51 3.12
C SER A 241 12.64 -2.53 4.23
N GLN A 242 11.50 -1.84 4.04
CA GLN A 242 10.42 -1.81 5.03
C GLN A 242 9.75 -3.18 5.21
N LYS A 243 9.69 -3.99 4.13
CA LYS A 243 9.03 -5.30 4.12
C LYS A 243 9.90 -6.45 4.65
N GLY A 244 11.21 -6.22 4.83
CA GLY A 244 12.10 -7.16 5.53
C GLY A 244 12.30 -8.52 4.84
N PHE A 245 12.23 -8.60 3.50
CA PHE A 245 12.42 -9.87 2.80
C PHE A 245 13.85 -10.42 2.87
N ASP A 246 14.82 -9.60 3.25
CA ASP A 246 16.15 -10.03 3.64
C ASP A 246 16.12 -10.86 4.94
N ILE A 247 15.31 -10.47 5.94
CA ILE A 247 15.05 -11.26 7.15
C ILE A 247 14.43 -12.61 6.77
N ALA A 248 13.45 -12.60 5.84
CA ALA A 248 12.81 -13.82 5.36
C ALA A 248 13.81 -14.79 4.67
N ALA A 249 14.69 -14.27 3.83
CA ALA A 249 15.71 -15.09 3.15
C ALA A 249 16.67 -15.74 4.16
N ASP A 250 17.11 -15.01 5.18
CA ASP A 250 17.96 -15.54 6.24
C ASP A 250 17.22 -16.57 7.12
N ALA A 251 15.95 -16.31 7.44
CA ALA A 251 15.11 -17.27 8.15
C ALA A 251 14.89 -18.56 7.34
N ALA A 252 14.74 -18.44 6.01
CA ALA A 252 14.67 -19.62 5.13
C ALA A 252 15.97 -20.44 5.15
N LYS A 253 17.13 -19.77 5.22
CA LYS A 253 18.41 -20.46 5.43
C LYS A 253 18.44 -21.22 6.75
N CYS A 254 17.99 -20.61 7.85
CA CYS A 254 17.90 -21.27 9.14
C CYS A 254 16.98 -22.52 9.09
N LEU A 255 15.83 -22.43 8.40
CA LEU A 255 14.93 -23.58 8.21
C LEU A 255 15.58 -24.70 7.41
N LYS A 256 16.28 -24.36 6.31
CA LYS A 256 17.00 -25.32 5.46
C LYS A 256 18.09 -26.04 6.26
N ASP A 257 18.88 -25.30 7.04
CA ASP A 257 19.96 -25.85 7.88
C ASP A 257 19.41 -26.73 9.01
N ALA A 258 18.19 -26.44 9.50
CA ALA A 258 17.47 -27.30 10.43
C ALA A 258 16.81 -28.53 9.75
N GLY A 259 17.04 -28.77 8.45
CA GLY A 259 16.54 -29.90 7.69
C GLY A 259 15.01 -29.87 7.44
N ARG A 260 14.37 -28.69 7.54
CA ARG A 260 12.92 -28.56 7.32
C ARG A 260 12.59 -28.62 5.83
N GLN A 261 11.48 -29.29 5.50
CA GLN A 261 10.98 -29.37 4.12
C GLN A 261 9.90 -28.33 3.93
N PHE A 262 10.17 -27.28 3.14
CA PHE A 262 9.25 -26.17 2.90
C PHE A 262 9.43 -25.60 1.49
N GLN A 263 8.42 -24.84 1.06
CA GLN A 263 8.50 -23.95 -0.09
C GLN A 263 8.03 -22.56 0.37
N TRP A 264 8.92 -21.58 0.35
CA TRP A 264 8.60 -20.19 0.66
C TRP A 264 8.50 -19.38 -0.63
N VAL A 265 7.33 -18.85 -0.88
CA VAL A 265 7.02 -18.05 -2.07
C VAL A 265 6.84 -16.60 -1.66
N VAL A 266 7.49 -15.69 -2.37
CA VAL A 266 7.33 -14.25 -2.22
C VAL A 266 6.67 -13.67 -3.46
N ILE A 267 5.51 -13.01 -3.27
CA ILE A 267 4.78 -12.32 -4.33
C ILE A 267 4.98 -10.82 -4.17
N GLY A 268 5.51 -10.19 -5.20
CA GLY A 268 5.75 -8.76 -5.27
C GLY A 268 6.98 -8.42 -6.09
N ASP A 269 7.20 -7.13 -6.29
CA ASP A 269 8.38 -6.59 -6.97
C ASP A 269 8.80 -5.28 -6.32
N GLY A 270 10.01 -4.81 -6.58
CA GLY A 270 10.50 -3.57 -6.01
C GLY A 270 12.00 -3.36 -6.17
N PRO A 271 12.51 -2.23 -5.65
CA PRO A 271 13.92 -1.83 -5.86
C PRO A 271 14.95 -2.81 -5.30
N GLU A 272 14.57 -3.69 -4.36
CA GLU A 272 15.47 -4.66 -3.76
C GLU A 272 15.45 -6.05 -4.44
N HIS A 273 14.69 -6.21 -5.54
CA HIS A 273 14.59 -7.50 -6.24
C HIS A 273 15.94 -8.10 -6.59
N ALA A 274 16.83 -7.35 -7.24
CA ALA A 274 18.13 -7.84 -7.65
C ALA A 274 19.01 -8.25 -6.44
N CYS A 275 19.07 -7.39 -5.43
CA CYS A 275 19.86 -7.66 -4.21
C CYS A 275 19.31 -8.89 -3.45
N LEU A 276 18.00 -9.04 -3.39
CA LEU A 276 17.35 -10.19 -2.75
C LEU A 276 17.64 -11.49 -3.53
N GLN A 277 17.61 -11.44 -4.87
CA GLN A 277 17.96 -12.60 -5.70
C GLN A 277 19.42 -13.01 -5.52
N GLU A 278 20.34 -12.04 -5.44
CA GLU A 278 21.76 -12.31 -5.13
C GLU A 278 21.92 -12.97 -3.75
N ARG A 279 21.16 -12.49 -2.74
CA ARG A 279 21.16 -13.07 -1.39
C ARG A 279 20.64 -14.50 -1.39
N ILE A 280 19.54 -14.79 -2.08
CA ILE A 280 18.97 -16.14 -2.24
C ILE A 280 20.01 -17.09 -2.82
N ASN A 281 20.71 -16.67 -3.85
CA ASN A 281 21.78 -17.48 -4.49
C ASN A 281 22.97 -17.69 -3.54
N ALA A 282 23.41 -16.64 -2.84
CA ALA A 282 24.53 -16.72 -1.90
C ALA A 282 24.23 -17.63 -0.68
N LEU A 283 22.97 -17.68 -0.24
CA LEU A 283 22.51 -18.54 0.85
C LEU A 283 22.21 -19.98 0.40
N ASP A 284 22.29 -20.26 -0.90
CA ASP A 284 21.95 -21.56 -1.50
C ASP A 284 20.54 -22.04 -1.09
N ILE A 285 19.52 -21.16 -1.24
CA ILE A 285 18.13 -21.45 -0.88
C ILE A 285 17.15 -21.37 -2.08
N SER A 286 17.67 -21.31 -3.31
CA SER A 286 16.85 -21.15 -4.53
C SER A 286 15.89 -22.31 -4.78
N ASP A 287 16.14 -23.48 -4.18
CA ASP A 287 15.30 -24.68 -4.25
C ASP A 287 14.07 -24.63 -3.33
N CYS A 288 14.08 -23.74 -2.33
CA CYS A 288 13.02 -23.63 -1.32
C CYS A 288 12.49 -22.21 -1.09
N PHE A 289 13.14 -21.17 -1.62
CA PHE A 289 12.72 -19.76 -1.51
C PHE A 289 12.68 -19.11 -2.89
N GLN A 290 11.49 -18.63 -3.30
CA GLN A 290 11.24 -18.18 -4.66
C GLN A 290 10.60 -16.81 -4.72
N LEU A 291 11.12 -15.93 -5.59
CA LEU A 291 10.50 -14.66 -5.95
C LEU A 291 9.65 -14.85 -7.20
N LEU A 292 8.33 -14.79 -7.08
CA LEU A 292 7.42 -14.96 -8.23
C LEU A 292 7.16 -13.66 -9.00
N GLY A 293 7.70 -12.52 -8.53
CA GLY A 293 7.34 -11.22 -9.09
C GLY A 293 5.90 -10.82 -8.75
N THR A 294 5.42 -9.77 -9.39
CA THR A 294 4.06 -9.26 -9.16
C THR A 294 3.01 -10.23 -9.66
N ARG A 295 1.98 -10.48 -8.84
CA ARG A 295 0.75 -11.17 -9.23
C ARG A 295 -0.43 -10.25 -8.97
N GLU A 296 -1.34 -10.13 -9.94
CA GLU A 296 -2.57 -9.33 -9.80
C GLU A 296 -3.46 -9.89 -8.71
N ASN A 297 -3.53 -11.21 -8.65
CA ASN A 297 -4.33 -11.96 -7.68
C ASN A 297 -3.44 -12.85 -6.82
N PRO A 298 -3.06 -12.45 -5.59
CA PRO A 298 -2.30 -13.28 -4.69
C PRO A 298 -3.14 -14.26 -3.86
N TYR A 299 -4.48 -14.12 -3.89
CA TYR A 299 -5.37 -14.88 -3.00
C TYR A 299 -5.38 -16.39 -3.24
N PRO A 300 -5.28 -16.93 -4.48
CA PRO A 300 -5.16 -18.36 -4.70
C PRO A 300 -3.90 -18.96 -4.06
N TYR A 301 -2.78 -18.23 -4.11
CA TYR A 301 -1.54 -18.63 -3.44
C TYR A 301 -1.72 -18.62 -1.92
N MET A 302 -2.37 -17.56 -1.42
CA MET A 302 -2.67 -17.43 0.01
C MET A 302 -3.65 -18.51 0.48
N LYS A 303 -4.63 -18.90 -0.34
CA LYS A 303 -5.53 -20.01 -0.04
C LYS A 303 -4.81 -21.35 0.03
N ARG A 304 -3.79 -21.58 -0.83
CA ARG A 304 -3.03 -22.84 -0.89
C ARG A 304 -1.91 -22.95 0.13
N CYS A 305 -1.30 -21.86 0.56
CA CYS A 305 -0.22 -21.93 1.54
C CYS A 305 -0.71 -22.44 2.90
N ASP A 306 0.20 -23.00 3.70
CA ASP A 306 -0.06 -23.41 5.07
C ASP A 306 0.11 -22.23 6.04
N LEU A 307 1.01 -21.29 5.72
CA LEU A 307 1.38 -20.19 6.60
C LEU A 307 1.62 -18.90 5.80
N VAL A 308 1.10 -17.79 6.28
CA VAL A 308 1.48 -16.45 5.81
C VAL A 308 2.52 -15.86 6.76
N VAL A 309 3.65 -15.43 6.20
CA VAL A 309 4.73 -14.78 6.98
C VAL A 309 4.89 -13.34 6.51
N GLN A 310 4.83 -12.38 7.42
CA GLN A 310 5.09 -10.97 7.14
C GLN A 310 6.26 -10.47 7.98
N PRO A 311 7.49 -10.43 7.41
CA PRO A 311 8.72 -10.07 8.14
C PRO A 311 8.99 -8.57 8.16
N SER A 312 7.94 -7.75 8.09
CA SER A 312 8.04 -6.30 7.92
C SER A 312 8.74 -5.60 9.08
N ARG A 313 9.51 -4.56 8.79
CA ARG A 313 10.08 -3.64 9.78
C ARG A 313 9.13 -2.49 10.12
N ILE A 314 8.31 -2.11 9.15
CA ILE A 314 7.42 -0.95 9.26
C ILE A 314 6.14 -1.21 8.46
N GLU A 315 5.00 -1.03 9.10
CA GLU A 315 3.68 -0.99 8.46
C GLU A 315 2.83 0.12 9.08
N GLY A 316 1.92 0.69 8.30
CA GLY A 316 0.85 1.52 8.86
C GLY A 316 -0.30 0.65 9.38
N LYS A 317 -1.01 0.00 8.47
CA LYS A 317 -1.93 -1.12 8.68
C LYS A 317 -1.74 -2.08 7.50
N SER A 318 -1.47 -3.35 7.78
CA SER A 318 -1.17 -4.32 6.73
C SER A 318 -2.45 -4.93 6.14
N ILE A 319 -2.77 -4.56 4.91
CA ILE A 319 -3.88 -5.17 4.15
C ILE A 319 -3.62 -6.67 3.92
N VAL A 320 -2.37 -7.09 3.75
CA VAL A 320 -2.00 -8.50 3.56
C VAL A 320 -2.39 -9.35 4.76
N LEU A 321 -2.26 -8.82 5.99
CA LEU A 321 -2.72 -9.51 7.20
C LEU A 321 -4.25 -9.60 7.25
N ASP A 322 -4.96 -8.55 6.87
CA ASP A 322 -6.43 -8.56 6.79
C ASP A 322 -6.89 -9.59 5.72
N GLU A 323 -6.23 -9.64 4.54
CA GLU A 323 -6.48 -10.62 3.49
C GLU A 323 -6.22 -12.06 3.98
N ALA A 324 -5.11 -12.30 4.72
CA ALA A 324 -4.79 -13.61 5.31
C ALA A 324 -5.83 -14.05 6.34
N LYS A 325 -6.28 -13.13 7.20
CA LYS A 325 -7.36 -13.39 8.16
C LYS A 325 -8.67 -13.74 7.47
N MET A 326 -9.02 -13.04 6.37
CA MET A 326 -10.21 -13.37 5.58
C MET A 326 -10.17 -14.79 5.05
N LEU A 327 -9.00 -15.27 4.66
CA LEU A 327 -8.77 -16.65 4.18
C LEU A 327 -8.45 -17.62 5.32
N CYS A 328 -8.62 -17.21 6.58
CA CYS A 328 -8.36 -18.02 7.77
C CYS A 328 -6.96 -18.65 7.81
N LYS A 329 -5.95 -17.97 7.31
CA LYS A 329 -4.58 -18.49 7.28
C LYS A 329 -3.86 -18.24 8.60
N PRO A 330 -3.11 -19.22 9.12
CA PRO A 330 -2.16 -18.97 10.19
C PRO A 330 -1.15 -17.89 9.78
N ILE A 331 -0.74 -17.04 10.71
CA ILE A 331 0.11 -15.89 10.46
C ILE A 331 1.29 -15.90 11.41
N VAL A 332 2.49 -15.73 10.88
CA VAL A 332 3.69 -15.31 11.63
C VAL A 332 4.07 -13.91 11.17
N VAL A 333 4.25 -13.00 12.12
CA VAL A 333 4.52 -11.60 11.83
C VAL A 333 5.56 -11.02 12.78
N THR A 334 6.43 -10.15 12.29
CA THR A 334 7.41 -9.44 13.11
C THR A 334 6.77 -8.36 13.97
N ASN A 335 7.37 -8.07 15.14
CA ASN A 335 6.89 -7.11 16.14
C ASN A 335 7.21 -5.65 15.73
N TYR A 336 6.64 -5.15 14.62
CA TYR A 336 6.70 -3.73 14.28
C TYR A 336 5.68 -2.92 15.13
N THR A 337 5.89 -1.62 15.24
CA THR A 337 5.19 -0.72 16.17
C THR A 337 3.65 -0.85 16.15
N THR A 338 3.07 -1.04 14.97
CA THR A 338 1.60 -1.07 14.76
C THR A 338 1.00 -2.46 14.73
N VAL A 339 1.80 -3.54 14.91
CA VAL A 339 1.36 -4.94 14.75
C VAL A 339 0.19 -5.29 15.65
N GLY A 340 0.17 -4.77 16.88
CA GLY A 340 -0.90 -5.02 17.85
C GLY A 340 -2.29 -4.53 17.44
N ALA A 341 -2.37 -3.63 16.45
CA ALA A 341 -3.65 -3.23 15.86
C ALA A 341 -4.21 -4.28 14.87
N SER A 342 -3.38 -5.19 14.39
CA SER A 342 -3.76 -6.20 13.38
C SER A 342 -3.74 -7.62 13.95
N ILE A 343 -2.77 -7.95 14.82
CA ILE A 343 -2.55 -9.30 15.33
C ILE A 343 -2.43 -9.28 16.86
N THR A 344 -3.20 -10.14 17.51
CA THR A 344 -3.05 -10.45 18.93
C THR A 344 -2.25 -11.74 19.05
N HIS A 345 -1.02 -11.66 19.60
CA HIS A 345 -0.12 -12.78 19.74
C HIS A 345 -0.77 -13.96 20.47
N GLY A 346 -0.66 -15.16 19.90
CA GLY A 346 -1.23 -16.40 20.45
C GLY A 346 -2.76 -16.54 20.31
N VAL A 347 -3.45 -15.53 19.76
CA VAL A 347 -4.90 -15.55 19.56
C VAL A 347 -5.25 -15.71 18.09
N ASP A 348 -4.81 -14.80 17.21
CA ASP A 348 -5.12 -14.79 15.79
C ASP A 348 -3.86 -14.72 14.88
N GLY A 349 -2.67 -14.90 15.50
CA GLY A 349 -1.38 -15.01 14.85
C GLY A 349 -0.24 -15.10 15.84
N TRP A 350 0.97 -15.28 15.34
CA TRP A 350 2.20 -15.43 16.11
C TRP A 350 3.13 -14.26 15.84
N VAL A 351 3.34 -13.40 16.84
CA VAL A 351 4.21 -12.22 16.73
C VAL A 351 5.61 -12.61 17.22
N VAL A 352 6.64 -12.30 16.43
CA VAL A 352 8.05 -12.61 16.70
C VAL A 352 8.93 -11.36 16.62
N ASP A 353 10.12 -11.41 17.18
CA ASP A 353 11.10 -10.32 17.03
C ASP A 353 11.55 -10.18 15.58
N MET A 354 12.04 -8.98 15.20
CA MET A 354 12.48 -8.64 13.84
C MET A 354 13.89 -9.20 13.53
N THR A 355 14.10 -10.48 13.81
CA THR A 355 15.36 -11.19 13.52
C THR A 355 15.07 -12.44 12.70
N PRO A 356 16.02 -12.90 11.86
CA PRO A 356 15.88 -14.15 11.10
C PRO A 356 15.62 -15.37 11.99
N GLU A 357 16.30 -15.43 13.15
CA GLU A 357 16.19 -16.53 14.10
C GLU A 357 14.80 -16.61 14.69
N ALA A 358 14.26 -15.47 15.15
CA ALA A 358 12.91 -15.42 15.72
C ALA A 358 11.82 -15.74 14.68
N VAL A 359 12.00 -15.30 13.43
CA VAL A 359 11.10 -15.67 12.32
C VAL A 359 11.17 -17.16 12.04
N CYS A 360 12.37 -17.74 12.00
CA CYS A 360 12.60 -19.18 11.83
C CYS A 360 11.91 -19.97 12.97
N GLU A 361 12.14 -19.60 14.24
CA GLU A 361 11.55 -20.24 15.40
C GLU A 361 10.00 -20.18 15.37
N GLY A 362 9.43 -19.03 14.99
CA GLY A 362 8.00 -18.87 14.81
C GLY A 362 7.41 -19.80 13.74
N ILE A 363 8.11 -19.96 12.62
CA ILE A 363 7.72 -20.88 11.54
C ILE A 363 7.83 -22.34 12.02
N VAL A 364 8.94 -22.72 12.66
CA VAL A 364 9.14 -24.07 13.23
C VAL A 364 8.04 -24.39 14.24
N HIS A 365 7.66 -23.41 15.07
CA HIS A 365 6.55 -23.60 16.01
C HIS A 365 5.24 -23.95 15.28
N MET A 366 4.91 -23.25 14.17
CA MET A 366 3.72 -23.58 13.37
C MET A 366 3.80 -24.94 12.69
N MET A 367 4.99 -25.34 12.22
CA MET A 367 5.21 -26.65 11.60
C MET A 367 5.08 -27.80 12.60
N ASP A 368 5.62 -27.63 13.80
CA ASP A 368 5.65 -28.66 14.85
C ASP A 368 4.35 -28.75 15.67
N HIS A 369 3.50 -27.70 15.63
CA HIS A 369 2.25 -27.62 16.34
C HIS A 369 1.06 -27.34 15.40
N PRO A 370 0.70 -28.29 14.52
CA PRO A 370 -0.40 -28.10 13.57
C PRO A 370 -1.74 -27.80 14.25
N ASP A 371 -1.94 -28.28 15.49
CA ASP A 371 -3.14 -27.96 16.29
C ASP A 371 -3.20 -26.47 16.66
N ALA A 372 -2.06 -25.82 16.93
CA ALA A 372 -2.01 -24.38 17.19
C ALA A 372 -2.35 -23.59 15.93
N ALA A 373 -1.78 -23.97 14.77
CA ALA A 373 -2.10 -23.37 13.47
C ALA A 373 -3.59 -23.54 13.13
N ALA A 374 -4.15 -24.75 13.29
CA ALA A 374 -5.58 -25.01 13.12
C ALA A 374 -6.44 -24.20 14.09
N GLY A 375 -5.98 -24.02 15.34
CA GLY A 375 -6.63 -23.19 16.35
C GLY A 375 -6.71 -21.72 15.95
N PHE A 376 -5.67 -21.16 15.29
CA PHE A 376 -5.74 -19.81 14.73
C PHE A 376 -6.76 -19.74 13.59
N SER A 377 -6.71 -20.67 12.64
CA SER A 377 -7.67 -20.74 11.54
C SER A 377 -9.11 -20.82 12.02
N ALA A 378 -9.38 -21.66 13.04
CA ALA A 378 -10.72 -21.82 13.61
C ALA A 378 -11.22 -20.53 14.30
N ARG A 379 -10.34 -19.83 15.04
CA ARG A 379 -10.70 -18.54 15.66
C ARG A 379 -10.93 -17.46 14.61
N LEU A 380 -10.07 -17.39 13.59
CA LEU A 380 -10.24 -16.48 12.46
C LEU A 380 -11.55 -16.76 11.71
N ALA A 381 -11.98 -18.02 11.59
CA ALA A 381 -13.25 -18.37 10.95
C ALA A 381 -14.49 -17.83 11.68
N GLN A 382 -14.38 -17.60 13.00
CA GLN A 382 -15.46 -17.09 13.84
C GLN A 382 -15.49 -15.56 13.95
N GLN A 383 -14.42 -14.88 13.56
CA GLN A 383 -14.35 -13.41 13.60
C GLN A 383 -15.16 -12.80 12.44
N GLU A 384 -15.76 -11.64 12.71
CA GLU A 384 -16.31 -10.81 11.64
C GLU A 384 -15.16 -10.35 10.73
N LYS A 385 -15.32 -10.53 9.42
CA LYS A 385 -14.25 -10.34 8.45
C LYS A 385 -14.57 -9.22 7.49
N GLY A 386 -13.52 -8.47 7.18
CA GLY A 386 -13.64 -7.29 6.35
C GLY A 386 -14.14 -6.11 7.16
N ASN A 387 -14.15 -4.96 6.54
CA ASN A 387 -14.56 -3.72 7.15
C ASN A 387 -15.44 -2.89 6.19
N ALA A 388 -16.41 -3.55 5.56
CA ALA A 388 -17.32 -2.88 4.63
C ALA A 388 -18.06 -1.70 5.30
N GLN A 389 -18.25 -1.74 6.64
CA GLN A 389 -18.81 -0.62 7.41
C GLN A 389 -17.95 0.66 7.34
N GLU A 390 -16.66 0.55 7.03
CA GLU A 390 -15.81 1.72 6.80
C GLU A 390 -16.31 2.55 5.61
N PHE A 391 -16.92 1.90 4.60
CA PHE A 391 -17.48 2.61 3.45
C PHE A 391 -18.44 3.71 3.86
N GLU A 392 -19.32 3.47 4.84
CA GLU A 392 -20.25 4.49 5.34
C GLU A 392 -19.53 5.68 5.97
N LYS A 393 -18.40 5.45 6.66
CA LYS A 393 -17.59 6.54 7.21
C LYS A 393 -16.92 7.38 6.11
N TYR A 394 -16.47 6.73 5.02
CA TYR A 394 -15.95 7.43 3.85
C TYR A 394 -17.06 8.29 3.21
N MET A 395 -18.24 7.70 3.03
CA MET A 395 -19.37 8.44 2.46
C MET A 395 -19.85 9.57 3.38
N ALA A 396 -19.89 9.38 4.69
CA ALA A 396 -20.19 10.46 5.64
C ALA A 396 -19.18 11.62 5.51
N LEU A 397 -17.89 11.32 5.29
CA LEU A 397 -16.87 12.34 5.05
C LEU A 397 -17.12 13.09 3.73
N VAL A 398 -17.56 12.40 2.69
CA VAL A 398 -17.87 12.96 1.38
C VAL A 398 -19.16 13.80 1.42
N MET A 399 -20.17 13.33 2.11
CA MET A 399 -21.51 13.94 2.12
C MET A 399 -21.62 15.14 3.07
N ALA A 400 -20.84 15.18 4.14
CA ALA A 400 -20.73 16.36 5.01
C ALA A 400 -20.05 17.54 4.30
#